data_cf5d97fa84781bde4855ece662a36b96
#
_entry.id   cf5d97fa84781bde4855ece662a36b96
#
_cell.length_a   1.000
_cell.length_b   1.000
_cell.length_c   1.000
_cell.angle_alpha   90.00
_cell.angle_beta   90.00
_cell.angle_gamma   90.00
#
_symmetry.space_group_name_H-M   'P 1'
#
loop_
_entity.id
_entity.type
_entity.pdbx_description
1 polymer ?
#
loop_
_entity_poly.entity_id
_entity_poly.type
_entity_poly.pdbx_seq_one_letter_code
_entity_poly.pdbx_strand_id
1 'polypeptide(L)'
;MKKIIILMLLIVSIGNIEAIDTESYQYISHLLNIRLPGAPDVFEDGVIFTAPSTYRRVGISFAHEGFKKVYWFEKMLKAKDELTPKEEKSKIETDRYRDSGILFYVLKTAPPEIRELEYRLVIDGLWTTDPLNPQYRIDQNSGIVRSMVVMPEFKKVPTAFDGPPGTLTFNYQAPSGETVTVAGSFNGWDPFMYELRETKPGSYSLTLPLPPGTYHYVFFHRGERILDPYNHNRVYTIEGIAATEAVIR
;
A
#
# COMPACT_ATOMS: atom_id res chain seq x y z
N MET A 1 -13.09 8.47 -24.04
CA MET A 1 -12.66 7.19 -23.47
C MET A 1 -11.34 7.44 -22.75
N LYS A 2 -11.37 7.51 -21.41
CA LYS A 2 -10.17 7.76 -20.59
C LYS A 2 -9.35 6.48 -20.56
N LYS A 3 -8.19 6.46 -21.20
CA LYS A 3 -7.23 5.36 -21.12
C LYS A 3 -6.61 5.38 -19.71
N ILE A 4 -6.87 4.35 -18.94
CA ILE A 4 -6.15 4.10 -17.67
C ILE A 4 -4.75 3.67 -18.07
N ILE A 5 -3.78 4.52 -17.81
CA ILE A 5 -2.35 4.23 -18.01
C ILE A 5 -1.87 3.51 -16.77
N ILE A 6 -1.58 2.23 -16.92
CA ILE A 6 -0.93 1.42 -15.88
C ILE A 6 0.50 1.93 -15.72
N LEU A 7 0.80 2.44 -14.54
CA LEU A 7 2.14 2.88 -14.15
C LEU A 7 2.98 1.63 -13.81
N MET A 8 3.78 1.15 -14.75
CA MET A 8 4.77 0.11 -14.49
C MET A 8 6.03 0.78 -13.93
N LEU A 9 6.23 0.64 -12.63
CA LEU A 9 7.41 1.16 -11.94
C LEU A 9 8.53 0.11 -12.09
N LEU A 10 9.52 0.39 -12.92
CA LEU A 10 10.71 -0.48 -13.05
C LEU A 10 11.64 -0.19 -11.87
N ILE A 11 11.61 -1.04 -10.85
CA ILE A 11 12.57 -1.02 -9.74
C ILE A 11 13.67 -2.01 -10.05
N VAL A 12 14.84 -1.52 -10.44
CA VAL A 12 16.07 -2.32 -10.48
C VAL A 12 16.71 -2.25 -9.09
N SER A 13 16.45 -3.24 -8.25
CA SER A 13 17.17 -3.42 -7.00
C SER A 13 17.91 -4.75 -6.99
N ILE A 14 19.24 -4.68 -6.86
CA ILE A 14 20.10 -5.83 -6.59
C ILE A 14 20.24 -5.94 -5.06
N GLY A 15 19.54 -6.88 -4.45
CA GLY A 15 19.66 -7.20 -3.03
C GLY A 15 18.37 -7.85 -2.53
N ASN A 16 18.47 -9.00 -1.83
CA ASN A 16 17.38 -9.76 -1.26
C ASN A 16 16.44 -8.86 -0.41
N ILE A 17 15.40 -8.38 -1.02
CA ILE A 17 14.32 -7.65 -0.37
C ILE A 17 13.09 -8.50 -0.64
N GLU A 18 12.41 -8.91 0.44
CA GLU A 18 11.04 -9.41 0.30
C GLU A 18 10.27 -8.38 -0.53
N ALA A 19 9.80 -8.82 -1.67
CA ALA A 19 9.17 -7.92 -2.63
C ALA A 19 7.97 -7.25 -1.96
N ILE A 20 7.89 -5.92 -2.02
CA ILE A 20 6.60 -5.23 -1.90
C ILE A 20 5.70 -5.91 -2.89
N ASP A 21 4.52 -6.24 -2.45
CA ASP A 21 3.45 -6.38 -3.41
C ASP A 21 3.24 -4.99 -4.05
N THR A 22 4.06 -4.72 -5.09
CA THR A 22 3.99 -3.48 -5.86
C THR A 22 2.65 -3.38 -6.59
N GLU A 23 1.82 -4.41 -6.49
CA GLU A 23 0.46 -4.49 -7.00
C GLU A 23 -0.58 -4.13 -5.95
N SER A 24 -0.19 -3.87 -4.69
CA SER A 24 -1.14 -3.38 -3.69
C SER A 24 -1.80 -2.09 -4.19
N TYR A 25 -3.11 -2.16 -4.37
CA TYR A 25 -3.92 -1.01 -4.82
C TYR A 25 -3.72 0.22 -3.91
N GLN A 26 -3.58 0.02 -2.62
CA GLN A 26 -3.36 1.10 -1.66
C GLN A 26 -2.01 1.77 -1.91
N TYR A 27 -0.94 1.00 -2.02
CA TYR A 27 0.39 1.53 -2.31
C TYR A 27 0.40 2.36 -3.61
N ILE A 28 -0.14 1.80 -4.69
CA ILE A 28 -0.24 2.49 -5.99
C ILE A 28 -1.09 3.75 -5.87
N SER A 29 -2.23 3.68 -5.18
CA SER A 29 -3.12 4.82 -4.97
C SER A 29 -2.44 5.95 -4.20
N HIS A 30 -1.71 5.65 -3.12
CA HIS A 30 -0.95 6.64 -2.37
C HIS A 30 0.13 7.28 -3.24
N LEU A 31 0.94 6.50 -3.96
CA LEU A 31 1.97 7.02 -4.87
C LEU A 31 1.40 7.92 -5.97
N LEU A 32 0.28 7.54 -6.59
CA LEU A 32 -0.37 8.33 -7.64
C LEU A 32 -0.91 9.66 -7.13
N ASN A 33 -1.31 9.72 -5.86
CA ASN A 33 -1.86 10.93 -5.25
C ASN A 33 -0.78 11.92 -4.79
N ILE A 34 0.48 11.50 -4.64
CA ILE A 34 1.57 12.40 -4.24
C ILE A 34 1.84 13.40 -5.36
N ARG A 35 1.56 14.66 -5.11
CA ARG A 35 1.81 15.77 -6.06
C ARG A 35 3.00 16.62 -5.68
N LEU A 36 3.26 16.76 -4.39
CA LEU A 36 4.35 17.55 -3.79
C LEU A 36 4.97 16.75 -2.65
N PRO A 37 6.26 16.98 -2.33
CA PRO A 37 6.85 16.44 -1.12
C PRO A 37 6.11 16.97 0.12
N GLY A 38 5.91 16.12 1.11
CA GLY A 38 5.18 16.46 2.33
C GLY A 38 5.60 15.60 3.52
N ALA A 39 4.87 15.75 4.61
CA ALA A 39 5.02 14.89 5.78
C ALA A 39 4.82 13.41 5.39
N PRO A 40 5.38 12.47 6.18
CA PRO A 40 5.22 11.05 5.92
C PRO A 40 3.76 10.64 5.76
N ASP A 41 3.46 9.90 4.71
CA ASP A 41 2.13 9.38 4.41
C ASP A 41 2.04 7.93 4.89
N VAL A 42 1.18 7.70 5.89
CA VAL A 42 1.02 6.40 6.55
C VAL A 42 -0.17 5.68 5.93
N PHE A 43 0.04 4.46 5.48
CA PHE A 43 -0.99 3.58 4.94
C PHE A 43 -0.87 2.19 5.58
N GLU A 44 -1.83 1.29 5.33
CA GLU A 44 -1.86 -0.03 5.99
C GLU A 44 -0.59 -0.85 5.80
N ASP A 45 0.03 -0.80 4.62
CA ASP A 45 1.20 -1.61 4.29
C ASP A 45 2.53 -0.91 4.58
N GLY A 46 2.52 0.32 5.11
CA GLY A 46 3.77 1.02 5.43
C GLY A 46 3.69 2.53 5.52
N VAL A 47 4.82 3.16 5.28
CA VAL A 47 4.98 4.63 5.32
C VAL A 47 5.75 5.09 4.10
N ILE A 48 5.23 6.09 3.39
CA ILE A 48 5.91 6.76 2.29
C ILE A 48 6.54 8.05 2.83
N PHE A 49 7.84 8.16 2.69
CA PHE A 49 8.60 9.38 2.98
C PHE A 49 8.94 10.08 1.68
N THR A 50 8.84 11.40 1.66
CA THR A 50 9.11 12.19 0.46
C THR A 50 10.07 13.34 0.76
N ALA A 51 10.82 13.76 -0.25
CA ALA A 51 11.71 14.92 -0.19
C ALA A 51 11.76 15.62 -1.56
N PRO A 52 12.08 16.92 -1.61
CA PRO A 52 12.30 17.61 -2.88
C PRO A 52 13.52 17.07 -3.63
N SER A 53 13.41 16.89 -4.95
CA SER A 53 14.55 16.49 -5.79
C SER A 53 15.59 17.61 -6.00
N THR A 54 15.39 18.77 -5.38
CA THR A 54 16.41 19.83 -5.28
C THR A 54 17.61 19.40 -4.43
N TYR A 55 17.43 18.45 -3.51
CA TYR A 55 18.51 17.78 -2.81
C TYR A 55 19.21 16.79 -3.74
N ARG A 56 20.53 16.73 -3.69
CA ARG A 56 21.31 15.80 -4.51
C ARG A 56 21.10 14.35 -4.09
N ARG A 57 20.99 14.13 -2.78
CA ARG A 57 20.83 12.79 -2.20
C ARG A 57 20.16 12.87 -0.85
N VAL A 58 19.11 12.09 -0.68
CA VAL A 58 18.38 11.95 0.60
C VAL A 58 18.39 10.49 1.01
N GLY A 59 18.68 10.24 2.27
CA GLY A 59 18.56 8.93 2.89
C GLY A 59 17.81 9.03 4.20
N ILE A 60 17.27 7.91 4.65
CA ILE A 60 16.56 7.77 5.92
C ILE A 60 17.18 6.66 6.74
N SER A 61 17.20 6.85 8.05
CA SER A 61 17.71 5.86 9.00
C SER A 61 16.80 5.83 10.23
N PHE A 62 16.59 4.66 10.79
CA PHE A 62 15.59 4.41 11.81
C PHE A 62 16.19 4.11 13.18
N ALA A 63 15.51 4.60 14.24
CA ALA A 63 15.94 4.40 15.62
C ALA A 63 15.88 2.94 16.06
N HIS A 64 14.87 2.19 15.61
CA HIS A 64 14.72 0.76 15.94
C HIS A 64 15.86 -0.10 15.36
N GLU A 65 16.56 0.37 14.33
CA GLU A 65 17.77 -0.25 13.79
C GLU A 65 19.05 0.35 14.40
N GLY A 66 18.93 1.22 15.41
CA GLY A 66 20.06 1.92 16.03
C GLY A 66 20.80 2.87 15.10
N PHE A 67 20.15 3.37 14.04
CA PHE A 67 20.73 4.24 13.00
C PHE A 67 21.94 3.63 12.28
N LYS A 68 22.03 2.31 12.22
CA LYS A 68 23.18 1.60 11.62
C LYS A 68 23.11 1.55 10.09
N LYS A 69 21.92 1.71 9.52
CA LYS A 69 21.68 1.58 8.09
C LYS A 69 21.00 2.83 7.55
N VAL A 70 21.45 3.30 6.39
CA VAL A 70 20.85 4.41 5.65
C VAL A 70 20.21 3.86 4.40
N TYR A 71 18.93 4.10 4.24
CA TYR A 71 18.14 3.76 3.06
C TYR A 71 18.02 4.98 2.19
N TRP A 72 18.40 4.85 0.91
CA TRP A 72 18.44 5.98 0.00
C TRP A 72 17.11 6.15 -0.71
N PHE A 73 16.67 7.41 -0.85
CA PHE A 73 15.48 7.76 -1.59
C PHE A 73 15.73 7.59 -3.10
N GLU A 74 14.66 7.19 -3.78
CA GLU A 74 14.61 7.05 -5.24
C GLU A 74 13.85 8.20 -5.87
N LYS A 75 14.08 8.46 -7.16
CA LYS A 75 13.34 9.46 -7.91
C LYS A 75 11.97 8.95 -8.28
N MET A 76 10.95 9.74 -8.00
CA MET A 76 9.60 9.45 -8.45
C MET A 76 9.43 9.93 -9.90
N LEU A 77 9.19 8.98 -10.80
CA LEU A 77 8.91 9.27 -12.20
C LEU A 77 7.39 9.26 -12.44
N LYS A 78 6.91 10.18 -13.24
CA LYS A 78 5.51 10.25 -13.67
C LYS A 78 5.43 10.10 -15.18
N ALA A 79 4.43 9.38 -15.68
CA ALA A 79 4.17 9.28 -17.08
C ALA A 79 3.93 10.67 -17.68
N LYS A 80 4.45 10.92 -18.87
CA LYS A 80 4.17 12.15 -19.65
C LYS A 80 2.74 12.09 -20.16
N ASP A 81 2.05 13.19 -20.08
CA ASP A 81 0.66 13.31 -20.59
C ASP A 81 0.61 13.21 -22.10
N GLU A 82 1.65 13.73 -22.79
CA GLU A 82 1.83 13.66 -24.23
C GLU A 82 3.27 13.21 -24.55
N LEU A 83 3.40 12.33 -25.52
CA LEU A 83 4.68 11.86 -26.03
C LEU A 83 4.96 12.51 -27.38
N THR A 84 6.20 12.93 -27.58
CA THR A 84 6.65 13.33 -28.91
C THR A 84 6.77 12.10 -29.84
N PRO A 85 6.66 12.24 -31.17
CA PRO A 85 6.80 11.13 -32.10
C PRO A 85 8.12 10.35 -31.98
N LYS A 86 9.16 10.99 -31.43
CA LYS A 86 10.47 10.37 -31.15
C LYS A 86 10.39 9.51 -29.89
N GLU A 87 9.77 10.00 -28.83
CA GLU A 87 9.59 9.29 -27.55
C GLU A 87 8.63 8.11 -27.70
N GLU A 88 7.57 8.27 -28.51
CA GLU A 88 6.62 7.21 -28.80
C GLU A 88 7.27 6.01 -29.52
N LYS A 89 8.25 6.27 -30.40
CA LYS A 89 9.04 5.25 -31.10
C LYS A 89 10.26 4.77 -30.35
N SER A 90 10.58 5.38 -29.21
CA SER A 90 11.73 4.98 -28.39
C SER A 90 11.53 3.58 -27.81
N LYS A 91 12.58 2.77 -27.91
CA LYS A 91 12.66 1.48 -27.21
C LYS A 91 13.06 1.64 -25.75
N ILE A 92 13.45 2.84 -25.33
CA ILE A 92 13.86 3.15 -23.96
C ILE A 92 12.60 3.56 -23.20
N GLU A 93 12.18 2.72 -22.28
CA GLU A 93 10.95 2.90 -21.52
C GLU A 93 10.96 4.19 -20.69
N THR A 94 12.11 4.59 -20.16
CA THR A 94 12.28 5.82 -19.37
C THR A 94 11.97 7.09 -20.15
N ASP A 95 12.03 7.09 -21.49
CA ASP A 95 11.70 8.24 -22.31
C ASP A 95 10.22 8.65 -22.22
N ARG A 96 9.38 7.71 -21.75
CA ARG A 96 7.94 7.93 -21.54
C ARG A 96 7.59 8.61 -20.22
N TYR A 97 8.58 8.80 -19.35
CA TYR A 97 8.41 9.36 -18.03
C TYR A 97 9.13 10.68 -17.87
N ARG A 98 8.67 11.48 -16.93
CA ARG A 98 9.32 12.71 -16.49
C ARG A 98 9.64 12.62 -15.00
N ASP A 99 10.69 13.30 -14.57
CA ASP A 99 10.98 13.51 -13.16
C ASP A 99 9.85 14.33 -12.54
N SER A 100 9.25 13.85 -11.46
CA SER A 100 8.18 14.53 -10.75
C SER A 100 8.68 15.67 -9.86
N GLY A 101 9.97 15.80 -9.67
CA GLY A 101 10.57 16.71 -8.68
C GLY A 101 10.55 16.15 -7.25
N ILE A 102 10.24 14.87 -7.08
CA ILE A 102 10.07 14.21 -5.78
C ILE A 102 11.04 13.04 -5.66
N LEU A 103 11.75 13.00 -4.53
CA LEU A 103 12.44 11.81 -4.05
C LEU A 103 11.54 11.10 -3.03
N PHE A 104 11.55 9.77 -3.00
CA PHE A 104 10.73 9.00 -2.07
C PHE A 104 11.44 7.75 -1.55
N TYR A 105 11.02 7.31 -0.38
CA TYR A 105 11.38 6.04 0.21
C TYR A 105 10.14 5.42 0.84
N VAL A 106 9.98 4.11 0.71
CA VAL A 106 8.85 3.37 1.29
C VAL A 106 9.37 2.41 2.33
N LEU A 107 8.94 2.61 3.57
CA LEU A 107 9.09 1.62 4.63
C LEU A 107 7.88 0.70 4.58
N LYS A 108 8.11 -0.56 4.21
CA LYS A 108 7.07 -1.54 3.98
C LYS A 108 6.44 -2.10 5.25
N THR A 109 7.25 -2.41 6.22
CA THR A 109 6.79 -3.06 7.44
C THR A 109 7.59 -2.48 8.59
N ALA A 110 6.95 -1.63 9.39
CA ALA A 110 7.50 -1.35 10.71
C ALA A 110 7.25 -2.59 11.60
N PRO A 111 8.19 -2.92 12.50
CA PRO A 111 7.92 -3.95 13.50
C PRO A 111 6.57 -3.68 14.19
N PRO A 112 5.69 -4.67 14.34
CA PRO A 112 4.31 -4.47 14.83
C PRO A 112 4.22 -3.88 16.23
N GLU A 113 5.32 -3.94 16.99
CA GLU A 113 5.43 -3.37 18.34
C GLU A 113 5.68 -1.85 18.31
N ILE A 114 6.10 -1.30 17.16
CA ILE A 114 6.45 0.12 17.05
C ILE A 114 5.18 0.94 16.82
N ARG A 115 4.79 1.70 17.84
CA ARG A 115 3.70 2.68 17.77
C ARG A 115 4.16 4.05 17.29
N GLU A 116 5.41 4.36 17.56
CA GLU A 116 6.05 5.62 17.21
C GLU A 116 7.35 5.31 16.49
N LEU A 117 7.37 5.57 15.20
CA LEU A 117 8.52 5.32 14.35
C LEU A 117 9.43 6.55 14.38
N GLU A 118 10.55 6.47 15.08
CA GLU A 118 11.56 7.53 15.13
C GLU A 118 12.61 7.34 14.02
N TYR A 119 12.94 8.43 13.34
CA TYR A 119 13.91 8.41 12.24
C TYR A 119 14.69 9.73 12.13
N ARG A 120 15.77 9.69 11.35
CA ARG A 120 16.52 10.87 10.91
C ARG A 120 16.78 10.78 9.42
N LEU A 121 16.89 11.92 8.78
CA LEU A 121 17.31 12.01 7.39
C LEU A 121 18.81 12.28 7.28
N VAL A 122 19.39 11.84 6.16
CA VAL A 122 20.72 12.21 5.70
C VAL A 122 20.55 12.97 4.40
N ILE A 123 20.60 14.30 4.46
CA ILE A 123 20.42 15.16 3.31
C ILE A 123 21.79 15.69 2.88
N ASP A 124 22.21 15.35 1.68
CA ASP A 124 23.52 15.75 1.11
C ASP A 124 24.72 15.47 2.04
N GLY A 125 24.63 14.38 2.80
CA GLY A 125 25.65 13.93 3.74
C GLY A 125 25.49 14.45 5.18
N LEU A 126 24.52 15.31 5.45
CA LEU A 126 24.26 15.87 6.78
C LEU A 126 23.10 15.15 7.47
N TRP A 127 23.31 14.71 8.70
CA TRP A 127 22.27 14.13 9.55
C TRP A 127 21.36 15.24 10.07
N THR A 128 20.07 15.15 9.76
CA THR A 128 19.07 16.14 10.15
C THR A 128 17.74 15.47 10.52
N THR A 129 16.83 16.24 11.11
CA THR A 129 15.41 15.90 11.16
C THR A 129 14.78 16.09 9.78
N ASP A 130 13.60 15.53 9.59
CA ASP A 130 12.82 15.74 8.38
C ASP A 130 12.21 17.15 8.39
N PRO A 131 12.62 18.04 7.47
CA PRO A 131 12.11 19.41 7.44
C PRO A 131 10.62 19.49 7.04
N LEU A 132 10.04 18.42 6.48
CA LEU A 132 8.64 18.37 6.07
C LEU A 132 7.74 17.74 7.13
N ASN A 133 8.33 17.14 8.17
CA ASN A 133 7.58 16.54 9.27
C ASN A 133 7.65 17.41 10.53
N PRO A 134 6.53 18.02 10.97
CA PRO A 134 6.51 18.82 12.18
C PRO A 134 6.59 17.98 13.47
N GLN A 135 6.42 16.65 13.39
CA GLN A 135 6.45 15.76 14.55
C GLN A 135 7.88 15.32 14.83
N TYR A 136 8.35 15.59 16.05
CA TYR A 136 9.69 15.21 16.49
C TYR A 136 9.71 14.87 17.98
N ARG A 137 10.76 14.16 18.37
CA ARG A 137 11.11 13.88 19.76
C ARG A 137 12.56 14.25 20.03
N ILE A 138 12.82 14.73 21.22
CA ILE A 138 14.18 14.99 21.70
C ILE A 138 14.59 13.83 22.60
N ASP A 139 15.66 13.14 22.24
CA ASP A 139 16.27 12.13 23.09
C ASP A 139 16.87 12.82 24.32
N GLN A 140 16.34 12.53 25.50
CA GLN A 140 16.71 13.21 26.73
C GLN A 140 18.13 12.92 27.18
N ASN A 141 18.73 11.80 26.75
CA ASN A 141 20.08 11.43 27.14
C ASN A 141 21.14 12.07 26.24
N SER A 142 20.89 12.12 24.94
CA SER A 142 21.83 12.62 23.94
C SER A 142 21.54 14.03 23.45
N GLY A 143 20.34 14.57 23.72
CA GLY A 143 19.87 15.84 23.17
C GLY A 143 19.58 15.79 21.67
N ILE A 144 19.69 14.64 21.04
CA ILE A 144 19.48 14.49 19.60
C ILE A 144 18.01 14.57 19.27
N VAL A 145 17.67 15.44 18.32
CA VAL A 145 16.31 15.54 17.79
C VAL A 145 16.09 14.48 16.71
N ARG A 146 14.97 13.78 16.78
CA ARG A 146 14.54 12.76 15.83
C ARG A 146 13.15 13.09 15.31
N SER A 147 12.91 12.95 14.03
CA SER A 147 11.56 13.03 13.49
C SER A 147 10.77 11.78 13.88
N MET A 148 9.45 11.89 13.98
CA MET A 148 8.59 10.83 14.46
C MET A 148 7.34 10.68 13.60
N VAL A 149 6.91 9.44 13.39
CA VAL A 149 5.62 9.09 12.79
C VAL A 149 4.85 8.23 13.76
N VAL A 150 3.60 8.59 14.02
CA VAL A 150 2.69 7.76 14.79
C VAL A 150 2.10 6.71 13.86
N MET A 151 2.38 5.45 14.17
CA MET A 151 1.83 4.31 13.43
C MET A 151 0.41 4.03 13.94
N PRO A 152 -0.59 3.92 13.05
CA PRO A 152 -1.93 3.56 13.46
C PRO A 152 -1.96 2.19 14.12
N GLU A 153 -2.94 1.97 14.99
CA GLU A 153 -3.22 0.63 15.50
C GLU A 153 -3.87 -0.18 14.37
N PHE A 154 -3.06 -0.97 13.69
CA PHE A 154 -3.60 -1.95 12.76
C PHE A 154 -4.31 -3.02 13.60
N LYS A 155 -5.62 -2.90 13.75
CA LYS A 155 -6.41 -4.02 14.24
C LYS A 155 -6.26 -5.11 13.19
N LYS A 156 -5.62 -6.21 13.56
CA LYS A 156 -5.59 -7.40 12.71
C LYS A 156 -7.05 -7.86 12.55
N VAL A 157 -7.69 -7.39 11.49
CA VAL A 157 -9.00 -7.90 11.11
C VAL A 157 -8.73 -9.27 10.49
N PRO A 158 -9.45 -10.32 10.92
CA PRO A 158 -9.30 -11.63 10.33
C PRO A 158 -9.46 -11.52 8.81
N THR A 159 -8.44 -11.94 8.08
CA THR A 159 -8.50 -12.03 6.62
C THR A 159 -9.31 -13.26 6.20
N ALA A 160 -9.65 -13.37 4.92
CA ALA A 160 -10.35 -14.53 4.37
C ALA A 160 -9.64 -15.88 4.60
N PHE A 161 -8.41 -15.89 5.14
CA PHE A 161 -7.61 -17.09 5.40
C PHE A 161 -7.72 -17.63 6.85
N ASP A 162 -8.29 -16.88 7.77
CA ASP A 162 -8.34 -17.25 9.20
C ASP A 162 -9.54 -18.19 9.54
N GLY A 163 -10.11 -18.87 8.56
CA GLY A 163 -11.20 -19.85 8.75
C GLY A 163 -10.69 -21.28 9.06
N PRO A 164 -11.60 -22.20 9.41
CA PRO A 164 -11.26 -23.62 9.55
C PRO A 164 -10.64 -24.18 8.26
N PRO A 165 -9.78 -25.21 8.33
CA PRO A 165 -9.19 -25.83 7.15
C PRO A 165 -10.25 -26.24 6.11
N GLY A 166 -10.02 -25.94 4.83
CA GLY A 166 -10.97 -26.21 3.75
C GLY A 166 -12.17 -25.26 3.72
N THR A 167 -12.05 -24.09 4.34
CA THR A 167 -13.08 -23.05 4.27
C THR A 167 -12.47 -21.71 3.88
N LEU A 168 -13.30 -20.85 3.30
CA LEU A 168 -12.98 -19.45 3.08
C LEU A 168 -13.92 -18.61 3.95
N THR A 169 -13.33 -17.83 4.86
CA THR A 169 -14.07 -16.93 5.74
C THR A 169 -13.92 -15.49 5.25
N PHE A 170 -15.04 -14.88 4.96
CA PHE A 170 -15.14 -13.49 4.56
C PHE A 170 -15.48 -12.64 5.79
N ASN A 171 -14.77 -11.53 5.98
CA ASN A 171 -15.04 -10.59 7.06
C ASN A 171 -15.14 -9.17 6.49
N TYR A 172 -16.09 -8.39 6.98
CA TYR A 172 -16.32 -7.03 6.54
C TYR A 172 -16.78 -6.15 7.70
N GLN A 173 -16.43 -4.85 7.67
CA GLN A 173 -16.86 -3.85 8.64
C GLN A 173 -17.79 -2.85 7.95
N ALA A 174 -18.99 -2.66 8.50
CA ALA A 174 -19.97 -1.68 8.05
C ALA A 174 -20.76 -1.16 9.26
N PRO A 175 -21.56 -0.10 9.14
CA PRO A 175 -22.53 0.25 10.19
C PRO A 175 -23.44 -0.91 10.53
N SER A 176 -23.86 -1.02 11.80
CA SER A 176 -24.77 -2.09 12.24
C SER A 176 -26.12 -2.01 11.52
N GLY A 177 -26.65 -3.19 11.15
CA GLY A 177 -27.94 -3.32 10.44
C GLY A 177 -27.89 -3.14 8.93
N GLU A 178 -26.69 -3.07 8.35
CA GLU A 178 -26.51 -2.99 6.89
C GLU A 178 -26.48 -4.38 6.25
N THR A 179 -26.82 -4.46 4.97
CA THR A 179 -26.67 -5.69 4.18
C THR A 179 -25.34 -5.67 3.45
N VAL A 180 -24.54 -6.72 3.66
CA VAL A 180 -23.27 -6.94 2.97
C VAL A 180 -23.32 -8.31 2.31
N THR A 181 -23.02 -8.36 1.01
CA THR A 181 -22.97 -9.61 0.26
C THR A 181 -21.60 -9.83 -0.38
N VAL A 182 -21.30 -11.08 -0.77
CA VAL A 182 -20.07 -11.44 -1.44
C VAL A 182 -20.34 -12.22 -2.72
N ALA A 183 -19.66 -11.85 -3.79
CA ALA A 183 -19.68 -12.57 -5.06
C ALA A 183 -18.26 -12.89 -5.53
N GLY A 184 -18.10 -14.03 -6.18
CA GLY A 184 -16.80 -14.46 -6.64
C GLY A 184 -16.85 -15.63 -7.60
N SER A 185 -15.69 -16.19 -7.94
CA SER A 185 -15.56 -17.35 -8.82
C SER A 185 -16.26 -18.60 -8.29
N PHE A 186 -16.54 -18.65 -6.98
CA PHE A 186 -17.23 -19.77 -6.32
C PHE A 186 -18.75 -19.77 -6.49
N ASN A 187 -19.37 -18.65 -6.92
CA ASN A 187 -20.82 -18.54 -7.10
C ASN A 187 -21.22 -17.90 -8.43
N GLY A 188 -20.34 -17.95 -9.44
CA GLY A 188 -20.59 -17.33 -10.75
C GLY A 188 -20.74 -15.82 -10.72
N TRP A 189 -20.18 -15.15 -9.71
CA TRP A 189 -20.26 -13.70 -9.49
C TRP A 189 -21.68 -13.18 -9.20
N ASP A 190 -22.57 -14.03 -8.67
CA ASP A 190 -23.92 -13.63 -8.27
C ASP A 190 -23.87 -12.88 -6.92
N PRO A 191 -24.18 -11.57 -6.89
CA PRO A 191 -24.13 -10.76 -5.68
C PRO A 191 -25.28 -11.00 -4.70
N PHE A 192 -26.27 -11.79 -5.09
CA PHE A 192 -27.48 -12.04 -4.27
C PHE A 192 -27.46 -13.40 -3.58
N MET A 193 -26.48 -14.27 -3.88
CA MET A 193 -26.46 -15.64 -3.37
C MET A 193 -25.96 -15.72 -1.92
N TYR A 194 -24.97 -14.92 -1.55
CA TYR A 194 -24.31 -15.02 -0.26
C TYR A 194 -24.27 -13.69 0.50
N GLU A 195 -25.00 -13.65 1.61
CA GLU A 195 -25.04 -12.52 2.54
C GLU A 195 -24.18 -12.81 3.77
N LEU A 196 -23.37 -11.86 4.21
CA LEU A 196 -22.61 -11.93 5.44
C LEU A 196 -23.52 -11.66 6.63
N ARG A 197 -23.36 -12.45 7.70
CA ARG A 197 -24.11 -12.27 8.94
C ARG A 197 -23.39 -11.29 9.87
N GLU A 198 -24.12 -10.39 10.46
CA GLU A 198 -23.61 -9.54 11.53
C GLU A 198 -23.37 -10.39 12.79
N THR A 199 -22.10 -10.54 13.18
CA THR A 199 -21.69 -11.35 14.34
C THR A 199 -21.52 -10.50 15.59
N LYS A 200 -21.21 -9.22 15.42
CA LYS A 200 -21.16 -8.16 16.44
C LYS A 200 -21.58 -6.86 15.76
N PRO A 201 -22.07 -5.86 16.52
CA PRO A 201 -22.46 -4.59 15.93
C PRO A 201 -21.36 -4.03 14.99
N GLY A 202 -21.71 -3.93 13.70
CA GLY A 202 -20.80 -3.45 12.64
C GLY A 202 -19.79 -4.47 12.10
N SER A 203 -19.78 -5.71 12.58
CA SER A 203 -18.87 -6.76 12.13
C SER A 203 -19.62 -7.87 11.42
N TYR A 204 -19.37 -8.08 10.15
CA TYR A 204 -20.03 -9.04 9.29
C TYR A 204 -19.11 -10.19 8.93
N SER A 205 -19.60 -11.42 8.93
CA SER A 205 -18.82 -12.60 8.58
C SER A 205 -19.64 -13.68 7.88
N LEU A 206 -18.99 -14.40 6.98
CA LEU A 206 -19.52 -15.59 6.30
C LEU A 206 -18.39 -16.58 6.09
N THR A 207 -18.61 -17.84 6.43
CA THR A 207 -17.67 -18.94 6.16
C THR A 207 -18.30 -19.92 5.18
N LEU A 208 -17.61 -20.16 4.07
CA LEU A 208 -18.02 -21.11 3.04
C LEU A 208 -17.05 -22.30 2.99
N PRO A 209 -17.53 -23.54 3.03
CA PRO A 209 -16.72 -24.71 2.71
C PRO A 209 -16.45 -24.72 1.20
N LEU A 210 -15.19 -24.61 0.81
CA LEU A 210 -14.76 -24.59 -0.58
C LEU A 210 -13.57 -25.53 -0.77
N PRO A 211 -13.47 -26.25 -1.89
CA PRO A 211 -12.32 -27.09 -2.21
C PRO A 211 -11.00 -26.28 -2.21
N PRO A 212 -9.85 -26.95 -2.04
CA PRO A 212 -8.55 -26.30 -2.27
C PRO A 212 -8.49 -25.69 -3.67
N GLY A 213 -8.01 -24.45 -3.74
CA GLY A 213 -7.95 -23.70 -5.01
C GLY A 213 -7.78 -22.21 -4.82
N THR A 214 -7.66 -21.50 -5.93
CA THR A 214 -7.60 -20.03 -5.97
C THR A 214 -8.98 -19.48 -6.30
N TYR A 215 -9.41 -18.53 -5.49
CA TYR A 215 -10.72 -17.90 -5.60
C TYR A 215 -10.57 -16.40 -5.73
N HIS A 216 -11.43 -15.80 -6.57
CA HIS A 216 -11.49 -14.37 -6.76
C HIS A 216 -12.86 -13.87 -6.30
N TYR A 217 -12.90 -12.76 -5.55
CA TYR A 217 -14.14 -12.26 -4.98
C TYR A 217 -14.16 -10.74 -4.79
N VAL A 218 -15.36 -10.22 -4.53
CA VAL A 218 -15.62 -8.85 -4.14
C VAL A 218 -16.79 -8.82 -3.17
N PHE A 219 -16.84 -7.78 -2.35
CA PHE A 219 -18.02 -7.46 -1.55
C PHE A 219 -18.96 -6.52 -2.30
N PHE A 220 -20.23 -6.58 -1.93
CA PHE A 220 -21.20 -5.57 -2.29
C PHE A 220 -21.83 -5.00 -1.02
N HIS A 221 -21.81 -3.68 -0.92
CA HIS A 221 -22.36 -2.94 0.19
C HIS A 221 -23.02 -1.68 -0.37
N ARG A 222 -24.30 -1.44 -0.03
CA ARG A 222 -25.11 -0.33 -0.57
C ARG A 222 -25.15 -0.27 -2.10
N GLY A 223 -25.07 -1.41 -2.77
CA GLY A 223 -25.04 -1.49 -4.23
C GLY A 223 -23.69 -1.19 -4.87
N GLU A 224 -22.68 -0.86 -4.08
CA GLU A 224 -21.31 -0.65 -4.57
C GLU A 224 -20.48 -1.93 -4.50
N ARG A 225 -19.66 -2.14 -5.52
CA ARG A 225 -18.70 -3.23 -5.60
C ARG A 225 -17.40 -2.82 -4.90
N ILE A 226 -17.01 -3.54 -3.87
CA ILE A 226 -15.90 -3.20 -2.99
C ILE A 226 -14.91 -4.36 -2.94
N LEU A 227 -13.63 -4.06 -3.13
CA LEU A 227 -12.55 -5.02 -2.88
C LEU A 227 -12.42 -5.24 -1.38
N ASP A 228 -11.95 -6.42 -0.98
CA ASP A 228 -11.70 -6.70 0.43
C ASP A 228 -10.65 -5.71 0.98
N PRO A 229 -11.00 -4.84 1.91
CA PRO A 229 -10.06 -3.85 2.44
C PRO A 229 -8.93 -4.49 3.27
N TYR A 230 -9.10 -5.75 3.68
CA TYR A 230 -8.15 -6.45 4.56
C TYR A 230 -7.33 -7.53 3.85
N ASN A 231 -7.65 -7.82 2.58
CA ASN A 231 -6.88 -8.73 1.76
C ASN A 231 -6.30 -7.97 0.55
N HIS A 232 -5.00 -7.79 0.54
CA HIS A 232 -4.31 -6.97 -0.47
C HIS A 232 -3.98 -7.72 -1.76
N ASN A 233 -4.21 -9.04 -1.82
CA ASN A 233 -4.02 -9.81 -3.04
C ASN A 233 -5.08 -9.39 -4.06
N ARG A 234 -4.65 -8.73 -5.13
CA ARG A 234 -5.51 -8.21 -6.19
C ARG A 234 -5.20 -8.86 -7.50
N VAL A 235 -6.25 -9.16 -8.25
CA VAL A 235 -6.17 -9.57 -9.64
C VAL A 235 -7.00 -8.63 -10.50
N TYR A 236 -6.59 -8.45 -11.73
CA TYR A 236 -7.30 -7.62 -12.68
C TYR A 236 -7.71 -8.45 -13.88
N THR A 237 -8.96 -8.31 -14.32
CA THR A 237 -9.40 -8.87 -15.60
C THR A 237 -8.76 -8.09 -16.75
N ILE A 238 -8.79 -8.67 -17.95
CA ILE A 238 -8.35 -7.99 -19.18
C ILE A 238 -9.08 -6.66 -19.40
N GLU A 239 -10.27 -6.51 -18.84
CA GLU A 239 -11.10 -5.30 -18.90
C GLU A 239 -10.74 -4.28 -17.82
N GLY A 240 -9.74 -4.59 -16.97
CA GLY A 240 -9.30 -3.72 -15.88
C GLY A 240 -10.20 -3.74 -14.64
N ILE A 241 -11.05 -4.75 -14.51
CA ILE A 241 -11.92 -4.93 -13.33
C ILE A 241 -11.13 -5.67 -12.26
N ALA A 242 -10.95 -5.03 -11.10
CA ALA A 242 -10.21 -5.63 -9.99
C ALA A 242 -11.08 -6.62 -9.19
N ALA A 243 -10.47 -7.69 -8.69
CA ALA A 243 -11.03 -8.60 -7.70
C ALA A 243 -9.99 -8.93 -6.64
N THR A 244 -10.43 -9.35 -5.47
CA THR A 244 -9.55 -9.84 -4.41
C THR A 244 -9.28 -11.33 -4.61
N GLU A 245 -8.05 -11.77 -4.44
CA GLU A 245 -7.64 -13.17 -4.54
C GLU A 245 -7.51 -13.81 -3.17
N ALA A 246 -8.00 -15.05 -3.04
CA ALA A 246 -7.80 -15.91 -1.89
C ALA A 246 -7.41 -17.33 -2.31
N VAL A 247 -6.50 -17.97 -1.58
CA VAL A 247 -6.03 -19.32 -1.85
C VAL A 247 -6.36 -20.22 -0.66
N ILE A 248 -7.08 -21.32 -0.92
CA ILE A 248 -7.31 -22.41 0.04
C ILE A 248 -6.31 -23.53 -0.28
N ARG A 249 -5.57 -23.97 0.72
CA ARG A 249 -4.59 -25.06 0.63
C ARG A 249 -5.08 -26.34 1.24
#